data_f1247c44bec1154c5968bd90d9f59b1d
#
_entry.id   f1247c44bec1154c5968bd90d9f59b1d
#
_cell.length_a   1.000
_cell.length_b   1.000
_cell.length_c   1.000
_cell.angle_alpha   90.00
_cell.angle_beta   90.00
_cell.angle_gamma   90.00
#
_symmetry.space_group_name_H-M   'P 1'
#
loop_
_entity.id
_entity.type
_entity.pdbx_description
1 polymer ?
#
loop_
_entity_poly.entity_id
_entity_poly.type
_entity_poly.pdbx_seq_one_letter_code
_entity_poly.pdbx_strand_id
1 'polypeptide(L)'
;MNARENQVRRFQQAMEQPIDIPMSSKELMLRMSFIDEEVKELRDEVVTAVKELGDTAEVSHEIRVKLLKELSDVMYVASGFAVTFGFPISRAFDRVHASNMSKMVDG
;
A
#
# COMPACT_ATOMS: atom_id res chain seq x y z
N MET A 1 2.58 -9.93 15.14
CA MET A 1 1.84 -9.31 14.02
C MET A 1 1.52 -7.88 14.39
N ASN A 2 1.76 -6.91 13.52
CA ASN A 2 1.50 -5.52 13.86
C ASN A 2 0.03 -5.12 13.66
N ALA A 3 -0.33 -3.95 14.17
CA ALA A 3 -1.70 -3.48 14.16
C ALA A 3 -2.29 -3.35 12.75
N ARG A 4 -1.50 -2.89 11.77
CA ARG A 4 -1.97 -2.70 10.39
C ARG A 4 -2.32 -4.03 9.71
N GLU A 5 -1.47 -5.03 9.88
CA GLU A 5 -1.73 -6.38 9.36
C GLU A 5 -3.04 -6.93 9.94
N ASN A 6 -3.22 -6.76 11.25
CA ASN A 6 -4.43 -7.22 11.94
C ASN A 6 -5.69 -6.46 11.47
N GLN A 7 -5.57 -5.17 11.23
CA GLN A 7 -6.69 -4.36 10.72
C GLN A 7 -7.15 -4.88 9.36
N VAL A 8 -6.21 -5.12 8.46
CA VAL A 8 -6.52 -5.63 7.11
C VAL A 8 -7.12 -7.03 7.20
N ARG A 9 -6.58 -7.89 8.07
CA ARG A 9 -7.10 -9.24 8.28
C ARG A 9 -8.55 -9.21 8.76
N ARG A 10 -8.86 -8.34 9.72
CA ARG A 10 -10.23 -8.16 10.22
C ARG A 10 -11.18 -7.68 9.12
N PHE A 11 -10.72 -6.76 8.29
CA PHE A 11 -11.54 -6.26 7.18
C PHE A 11 -11.86 -7.38 6.20
N GLN A 12 -10.86 -8.17 5.78
CA GLN A 12 -11.09 -9.27 4.85
C GLN A 12 -12.00 -10.33 5.45
N GLN A 13 -11.86 -10.64 6.75
CA GLN A 13 -12.78 -11.55 7.45
C GLN A 13 -14.21 -11.02 7.42
N ALA A 14 -14.39 -9.75 7.76
CA ALA A 14 -15.72 -9.12 7.81
C ALA A 14 -16.39 -9.08 6.43
N MET A 15 -15.61 -8.91 5.38
CA MET A 15 -16.10 -8.86 4.00
C MET A 15 -16.11 -10.23 3.32
N GLU A 16 -15.86 -11.28 4.06
CA GLU A 16 -15.81 -12.66 3.55
C GLU A 16 -14.83 -12.84 2.39
N GLN A 17 -13.71 -12.12 2.46
CA GLN A 17 -12.65 -12.23 1.46
C GLN A 17 -11.61 -13.28 1.88
N PRO A 18 -10.94 -13.89 0.92
CA PRO A 18 -9.97 -14.97 1.22
C PRO A 18 -8.84 -14.53 2.14
N ILE A 19 -8.48 -15.38 3.11
CA ILE A 19 -7.32 -15.22 3.98
C ILE A 19 -6.59 -16.55 4.06
N ASP A 20 -5.25 -16.47 4.06
CA ASP A 20 -4.37 -17.63 4.22
C ASP A 20 -4.69 -18.76 3.22
N ILE A 21 -5.04 -18.42 1.99
CA ILE A 21 -5.33 -19.40 0.94
C ILE A 21 -4.07 -19.71 0.12
N PRO A 22 -4.04 -20.88 -0.54
CA PRO A 22 -2.97 -21.15 -1.49
C PRO A 22 -2.98 -20.17 -2.66
N MET A 23 -1.81 -19.89 -3.21
CA MET A 23 -1.70 -19.04 -4.39
C MET A 23 -2.32 -19.70 -5.61
N SER A 24 -3.02 -18.91 -6.42
CA SER A 24 -3.51 -19.30 -7.72
C SER A 24 -3.32 -18.13 -8.68
N SER A 25 -3.24 -18.41 -9.97
CA SER A 25 -3.10 -17.36 -10.98
C SER A 25 -4.24 -16.35 -10.87
N LYS A 26 -5.46 -16.83 -10.70
CA LYS A 26 -6.64 -15.98 -10.58
C LYS A 26 -6.55 -15.03 -9.39
N GLU A 27 -6.23 -15.55 -8.20
CA GLU A 27 -6.14 -14.72 -7.00
C GLU A 27 -4.94 -13.77 -7.02
N LEU A 28 -3.79 -14.23 -7.52
CA LEU A 28 -2.61 -13.37 -7.67
C LEU A 28 -2.91 -12.18 -8.56
N MET A 29 -3.53 -12.44 -9.72
CA MET A 29 -3.86 -11.37 -10.66
C MET A 29 -4.92 -10.43 -10.11
N LEU A 30 -5.91 -10.96 -9.38
CA LEU A 30 -6.94 -10.15 -8.75
C LEU A 30 -6.32 -9.18 -7.71
N ARG A 31 -5.48 -9.73 -6.82
CA ARG A 31 -4.83 -8.89 -5.79
C ARG A 31 -3.90 -7.87 -6.41
N MET A 32 -3.19 -8.22 -7.48
CA MET A 32 -2.36 -7.27 -8.21
C MET A 32 -3.19 -6.16 -8.84
N SER A 33 -4.37 -6.48 -9.38
CA SER A 33 -5.25 -5.48 -10.00
C SER A 33 -5.71 -4.42 -8.98
N PHE A 34 -5.90 -4.79 -7.71
CA PHE A 34 -6.25 -3.83 -6.67
C PHE A 34 -5.10 -2.85 -6.41
N ILE A 35 -3.86 -3.35 -6.41
CA ILE A 35 -2.68 -2.49 -6.26
C ILE A 35 -2.57 -1.53 -7.46
N ASP A 36 -2.73 -2.05 -8.67
CA ASP A 36 -2.67 -1.23 -9.89
C ASP A 36 -3.69 -0.10 -9.86
N GLU A 37 -4.91 -0.40 -9.41
CA GLU A 37 -5.99 0.58 -9.32
C GLU A 37 -5.64 1.70 -8.35
N GLU A 38 -5.16 1.35 -7.15
CA GLU A 38 -4.80 2.35 -6.14
C GLU A 38 -3.56 3.15 -6.54
N VAL A 39 -2.60 2.53 -7.20
CA VAL A 39 -1.42 3.23 -7.73
C VAL A 39 -1.85 4.24 -8.80
N LYS A 40 -2.81 3.87 -9.65
CA LYS A 40 -3.34 4.80 -10.66
C LYS A 40 -3.99 6.01 -10.00
N GLU A 41 -4.81 5.81 -8.97
CA GLU A 41 -5.46 6.90 -8.23
C GLU A 41 -4.41 7.80 -7.55
N LEU A 42 -3.38 7.21 -6.97
CA LEU A 42 -2.26 7.97 -6.39
C LEU A 42 -1.56 8.81 -7.46
N ARG A 43 -1.29 8.22 -8.62
CA ARG A 43 -0.63 8.91 -9.73
C ARG A 43 -1.46 10.12 -10.19
N ASP A 44 -2.77 9.95 -10.31
CA ASP A 44 -3.66 11.03 -10.72
C ASP A 44 -3.60 12.19 -9.72
N GLU A 45 -3.57 11.90 -8.41
CA GLU A 45 -3.44 12.92 -7.38
C GLU A 45 -2.07 13.61 -7.40
N VAL A 46 -1.01 12.86 -7.66
CA VAL A 46 0.35 13.43 -7.80
C VAL A 46 0.40 14.39 -8.99
N VAL A 47 -0.22 14.01 -10.11
CA VAL A 47 -0.29 14.91 -11.29
C VAL A 47 -1.03 16.20 -10.95
N THR A 48 -2.13 16.10 -10.20
CA THR A 48 -2.88 17.28 -9.73
C THR A 48 -2.01 18.16 -8.84
N ALA A 49 -1.25 17.57 -7.92
CA ALA A 49 -0.34 18.32 -7.04
C ALA A 49 0.76 19.03 -7.82
N VAL A 50 1.35 18.35 -8.81
CA VAL A 50 2.40 18.92 -9.66
C VAL A 50 1.86 20.12 -10.44
N LYS A 51 0.65 20.01 -10.97
CA LYS A 51 -0.02 21.11 -11.68
C LYS A 51 -0.27 22.30 -10.77
N GLU A 52 -0.75 22.06 -9.55
CA GLU A 52 -0.99 23.14 -8.57
C GLU A 52 0.33 23.83 -8.19
N LEU A 53 1.41 23.07 -8.01
CA LEU A 53 2.73 23.63 -7.74
C LEU A 53 3.20 24.57 -8.85
N GLY A 54 2.91 24.22 -10.12
CA GLY A 54 3.22 25.07 -11.26
C GLY A 54 2.42 26.36 -11.28
N ASP A 55 1.18 26.33 -10.79
CA ASP A 55 0.28 27.47 -10.83
C ASP A 55 0.47 28.41 -9.63
N THR A 56 0.66 27.88 -8.42
CA THR A 56 0.63 28.64 -7.16
C THR A 56 1.90 28.51 -6.33
N ALA A 57 2.84 27.65 -6.73
CA ALA A 57 4.06 27.30 -5.98
C ALA A 57 3.80 26.60 -4.64
N GLU A 58 2.56 26.21 -4.37
CA GLU A 58 2.18 25.50 -3.13
C GLU A 58 1.15 24.42 -3.45
N VAL A 59 1.12 23.38 -2.61
CA VAL A 59 0.08 22.36 -2.65
C VAL A 59 -0.94 22.67 -1.56
N SER A 60 -2.20 22.74 -1.92
CA SER A 60 -3.27 23.03 -0.98
C SER A 60 -3.42 21.92 0.06
N HIS A 61 -4.01 22.26 1.20
CA HIS A 61 -4.31 21.28 2.25
C HIS A 61 -5.21 20.17 1.73
N GLU A 62 -6.21 20.51 0.91
CA GLU A 62 -7.12 19.54 0.31
C GLU A 62 -6.38 18.48 -0.50
N ILE A 63 -5.43 18.89 -1.34
CA ILE A 63 -4.65 17.95 -2.16
C ILE A 63 -3.72 17.12 -1.29
N ARG A 64 -3.13 17.71 -0.23
CA ARG A 64 -2.30 16.98 0.72
C ARG A 64 -3.09 15.85 1.39
N VAL A 65 -4.32 16.12 1.81
CA VAL A 65 -5.20 15.11 2.42
C VAL A 65 -5.51 14.00 1.43
N LYS A 66 -5.81 14.34 0.18
CA LYS A 66 -6.06 13.35 -0.87
C LYS A 66 -4.84 12.48 -1.16
N LEU A 67 -3.65 13.08 -1.23
CA LEU A 67 -2.40 12.33 -1.42
C LEU A 67 -2.20 11.32 -0.29
N LEU A 68 -2.40 11.77 0.95
CA LEU A 68 -2.24 10.89 2.11
C LEU A 68 -3.24 9.74 2.08
N LYS A 69 -4.47 10.01 1.70
CA LYS A 69 -5.50 8.97 1.54
C LYS A 69 -5.08 7.95 0.48
N GLU A 70 -4.64 8.40 -0.69
CA GLU A 70 -4.24 7.49 -1.77
C GLU A 70 -3.00 6.66 -1.40
N LEU A 71 -2.03 7.25 -0.71
CA LEU A 71 -0.89 6.50 -0.17
C LEU A 71 -1.34 5.42 0.81
N SER A 72 -2.29 5.76 1.69
CA SER A 72 -2.83 4.82 2.67
C SER A 72 -3.58 3.67 1.98
N ASP A 73 -4.32 3.97 0.91
CA ASP A 73 -5.04 2.96 0.15
C ASP A 73 -4.07 1.98 -0.53
N VAL A 74 -2.95 2.47 -1.07
CA VAL A 74 -1.90 1.60 -1.64
C VAL A 74 -1.35 0.65 -0.57
N MET A 75 -1.04 1.17 0.62
CA MET A 75 -0.57 0.34 1.74
C MET A 75 -1.61 -0.70 2.14
N TYR A 76 -2.87 -0.31 2.13
CA TYR A 76 -3.98 -1.17 2.53
C TYR A 76 -4.10 -2.38 1.59
N VAL A 77 -4.13 -2.14 0.28
CA VAL A 77 -4.26 -3.25 -0.69
C VAL A 77 -2.99 -4.08 -0.79
N ALA A 78 -1.80 -3.49 -0.58
CA ALA A 78 -0.55 -4.25 -0.51
C ALA A 78 -0.58 -5.21 0.68
N SER A 79 -1.04 -4.74 1.84
CA SER A 79 -1.22 -5.59 3.02
C SER A 79 -2.28 -6.66 2.77
N GLY A 80 -3.35 -6.32 2.03
CA GLY A 80 -4.39 -7.28 1.65
C GLY A 80 -3.86 -8.41 0.77
N PHE A 81 -2.98 -8.09 -0.17
CA PHE A 81 -2.29 -9.10 -0.98
C PHE A 81 -1.58 -10.11 -0.07
N ALA A 82 -0.81 -9.60 0.89
CA ALA A 82 -0.07 -10.45 1.82
C ALA A 82 -1.00 -11.29 2.72
N VAL A 83 -2.04 -10.67 3.28
CA VAL A 83 -3.00 -11.36 4.16
C VAL A 83 -3.73 -12.47 3.41
N THR A 84 -4.08 -12.24 2.15
CA THR A 84 -4.78 -13.25 1.32
C THR A 84 -3.99 -14.55 1.26
N PHE A 85 -2.65 -14.48 1.14
CA PHE A 85 -1.80 -15.65 0.98
C PHE A 85 -1.02 -16.03 2.25
N GLY A 86 -1.32 -15.41 3.37
CA GLY A 86 -0.65 -15.70 4.64
C GLY A 86 0.81 -15.26 4.68
N PHE A 87 1.19 -14.24 3.89
CA PHE A 87 2.55 -13.71 3.88
C PHE A 87 2.76 -12.80 5.09
N PRO A 88 3.85 -12.98 5.86
CA PRO A 88 4.14 -12.15 7.03
C PRO A 88 4.75 -10.80 6.61
N ILE A 89 3.93 -9.91 6.07
CA ILE A 89 4.42 -8.65 5.46
C ILE A 89 5.13 -7.74 6.47
N SER A 90 4.66 -7.68 7.72
CA SER A 90 5.29 -6.82 8.73
C SER A 90 6.71 -7.28 9.05
N ARG A 91 6.90 -8.59 9.15
CA ARG A 91 8.24 -9.18 9.36
C ARG A 91 9.14 -8.94 8.16
N ALA A 92 8.60 -9.11 6.95
CA ALA A 92 9.34 -8.86 5.72
C ALA A 92 9.75 -7.39 5.62
N PHE A 93 8.84 -6.47 5.98
CA PHE A 93 9.14 -5.04 6.01
C PHE A 93 10.30 -4.72 6.97
N ASP A 94 10.29 -5.32 8.16
CA ASP A 94 11.37 -5.12 9.13
C ASP A 94 12.71 -5.57 8.58
N ARG A 95 12.75 -6.67 7.85
CA ARG A 95 13.98 -7.16 7.20
C ARG A 95 14.46 -6.22 6.10
N VAL A 96 13.52 -5.70 5.29
CA VAL A 96 13.86 -4.72 4.26
C VAL A 96 14.44 -3.47 4.91
N HIS A 97 13.83 -3.01 6.00
CA HIS A 97 14.32 -1.86 6.75
C HIS A 97 15.74 -2.10 7.26
N ALA A 98 15.98 -3.23 7.90
CA ALA A 98 17.33 -3.57 8.40
C ALA A 98 18.37 -3.62 7.27
N SER A 99 17.99 -4.18 6.12
CA SER A 99 18.85 -4.23 4.94
C SER A 99 19.18 -2.83 4.44
N ASN A 100 18.17 -1.94 4.37
CA ASN A 100 18.38 -0.56 3.95
C ASN A 100 19.29 0.20 4.93
N MET A 101 19.10 -0.01 6.21
CA MET A 101 19.94 0.63 7.22
C MET A 101 21.41 0.18 7.11
N SER A 102 21.65 -1.09 6.80
CA SER A 102 23.01 -1.61 6.64
C SER A 102 23.76 -0.95 5.49
N LYS A 103 23.06 -0.50 4.45
CA LYS A 103 23.65 0.22 3.32
C LYS A 103 24.21 1.59 3.72
N MET A 104 23.66 2.18 4.76
CA MET A 104 24.11 3.50 5.26
C MET A 104 25.44 3.41 6.00
N VAL A 105 25.75 2.25 6.58
CA VAL A 105 27.00 2.04 7.33
C VAL A 105 28.18 1.97 6.38
N ASP A 106 27.97 1.43 5.19
CA ASP A 106 29.03 1.22 4.19
C ASP A 106 29.25 2.44 3.27
N GLY A 107 28.33 3.37 3.34
CA GLY A 107 28.38 4.59 2.55
C GLY A 107 29.18 5.65 3.20
#